data_1cfb8e12695848feefb629c771d92e82
#
_entry.id   1cfb8e12695848feefb629c771d92e82
#
_cell.length_a   1.000
_cell.length_b   1.000
_cell.length_c   1.000
_cell.angle_alpha   90.00
_cell.angle_beta   90.00
_cell.angle_gamma   90.00
#
_symmetry.space_group_name_H-M   'P 1'
#
loop_
_entity.id
_entity.type
_entity.pdbx_description
1 polymer ?
#
loop_
_entity_poly.entity_id
_entity_poly.type
_entity_poly.pdbx_seq_one_letter_code
_entity_poly.pdbx_strand_id
1 'polypeptide(L)'
;TGTPTPGYPMPDEPSDKVPQFLNDYIEFYKTPRGFHERSVSNHVWTATTLLSFMNFPLLAYANEIEVPTLMIAGENAHSRYMSEDAYKLIGSEKKELLIVPNARHTDFYDNQAGVIPFDKLEAFFSENLL
;
A
#
# COMPACT_ATOMS: atom_id res chain seq x y z
N THR A 1 11.31 -11.11 -29.05
CA THR A 1 10.33 -10.93 -27.96
C THR A 1 10.09 -12.27 -27.29
N GLY A 2 10.85 -12.60 -26.26
CA GLY A 2 10.69 -13.85 -25.52
C GLY A 2 9.45 -13.80 -24.60
N THR A 3 8.95 -14.97 -24.22
CA THR A 3 7.92 -15.08 -23.18
C THR A 3 8.50 -14.56 -21.86
N PRO A 4 7.78 -13.68 -21.12
CA PRO A 4 8.25 -13.22 -19.83
C PRO A 4 8.52 -14.39 -18.88
N THR A 5 9.65 -14.37 -18.18
CA THR A 5 9.94 -15.37 -17.15
C THR A 5 9.09 -15.06 -15.92
N PRO A 6 8.25 -15.99 -15.44
CA PRO A 6 7.49 -15.78 -14.22
C PRO A 6 8.42 -15.68 -13.00
N GLY A 7 8.07 -14.83 -12.07
CA GLY A 7 8.69 -14.79 -10.75
C GLY A 7 8.14 -15.87 -9.82
N TYR A 8 8.31 -15.67 -8.52
CA TYR A 8 7.72 -16.57 -7.52
C TYR A 8 6.22 -16.29 -7.41
N PRO A 9 5.36 -17.32 -7.51
CA PRO A 9 3.94 -17.16 -7.30
C PRO A 9 3.64 -16.85 -5.82
N MET A 10 2.59 -16.07 -5.59
CA MET A 10 2.00 -15.96 -4.27
C MET A 10 1.40 -17.34 -3.91
N PRO A 11 1.66 -17.87 -2.70
CA PRO A 11 1.00 -19.09 -2.24
C PRO A 11 -0.53 -19.00 -2.31
N ASP A 12 -1.22 -20.12 -2.46
CA ASP A 12 -2.68 -20.11 -2.54
C ASP A 12 -3.35 -20.07 -1.15
N GLU A 13 -2.63 -20.48 -0.10
CA GLU A 13 -3.14 -20.52 1.26
C GLU A 13 -2.16 -19.87 2.25
N PRO A 14 -2.67 -19.23 3.31
CA PRO A 14 -1.84 -18.71 4.40
C PRO A 14 -1.08 -19.85 5.11
N SER A 15 0.10 -19.52 5.63
CA SER A 15 0.88 -20.46 6.44
C SER A 15 1.82 -19.73 7.42
N ASP A 16 2.29 -20.46 8.44
CA ASP A 16 3.29 -19.98 9.39
C ASP A 16 4.71 -19.90 8.81
N LYS A 17 4.89 -20.37 7.57
CA LYS A 17 6.18 -20.38 6.86
C LYS A 17 6.47 -19.09 6.08
N VAL A 18 5.47 -18.23 5.97
CA VAL A 18 5.61 -16.95 5.25
C VAL A 18 5.38 -15.77 6.20
N PRO A 19 5.97 -14.60 5.92
CA PRO A 19 5.74 -13.40 6.71
C PRO A 19 4.25 -13.03 6.79
N GLN A 20 3.83 -12.44 7.92
CA GLN A 20 2.42 -12.09 8.15
C GLN A 20 1.81 -11.23 7.04
N PHE A 21 2.55 -10.25 6.54
CA PHE A 21 2.05 -9.39 5.46
C PHE A 21 1.70 -10.18 4.18
N LEU A 22 2.41 -11.27 3.92
CA LEU A 22 2.11 -12.14 2.77
C LEU A 22 0.83 -12.94 3.02
N ASN A 23 0.60 -13.40 4.25
CA ASN A 23 -0.67 -14.01 4.65
C ASN A 23 -1.83 -13.02 4.49
N ASP A 24 -1.65 -11.77 4.91
CA ASP A 24 -2.66 -10.71 4.74
C ASP A 24 -3.02 -10.50 3.25
N TYR A 25 -2.02 -10.54 2.36
CA TYR A 25 -2.25 -10.46 0.91
C TYR A 25 -2.94 -11.71 0.35
N ILE A 26 -2.58 -12.91 0.81
CA ILE A 26 -3.26 -14.15 0.40
C ILE A 26 -4.73 -14.12 0.82
N GLU A 27 -5.00 -13.74 2.07
CA GLU A 27 -6.36 -13.60 2.60
C GLU A 27 -7.20 -12.57 1.83
N PHE A 28 -6.59 -11.54 1.29
CA PHE A 28 -7.29 -10.57 0.46
C PHE A 28 -7.41 -11.07 -1.00
N TYR A 29 -6.31 -11.30 -1.69
CA TYR A 29 -6.29 -11.52 -3.14
C TYR A 29 -6.69 -12.91 -3.58
N LYS A 30 -6.60 -13.94 -2.72
CA LYS A 30 -6.93 -15.34 -3.05
C LYS A 30 -8.32 -15.77 -2.57
N THR A 31 -9.09 -14.86 -1.97
CA THR A 31 -10.43 -15.12 -1.46
C THR A 31 -11.46 -14.20 -2.13
N PRO A 32 -12.77 -14.45 -1.99
CA PRO A 32 -13.82 -13.58 -2.53
C PRO A 32 -13.75 -12.13 -2.05
N ARG A 33 -12.94 -11.85 -1.04
CA ARG A 33 -12.73 -10.52 -0.47
C ARG A 33 -12.14 -9.54 -1.50
N GLY A 34 -11.11 -9.94 -2.24
CA GLY A 34 -10.46 -9.09 -3.25
C GLY A 34 -10.08 -9.84 -4.52
N PHE A 35 -10.51 -11.12 -4.65
CA PHE A 35 -10.23 -11.89 -5.84
C PHE A 35 -10.99 -11.33 -7.05
N HIS A 36 -10.28 -11.18 -8.16
CA HIS A 36 -10.87 -10.92 -9.46
C HIS A 36 -10.08 -11.68 -10.53
N GLU A 37 -10.79 -12.42 -11.39
CA GLU A 37 -10.18 -13.30 -12.39
C GLU A 37 -9.21 -12.60 -13.35
N ARG A 38 -9.40 -11.29 -13.58
CA ARG A 38 -8.54 -10.45 -14.43
C ARG A 38 -7.41 -9.76 -13.67
N SER A 39 -7.34 -9.95 -12.35
CA SER A 39 -6.30 -9.31 -11.54
C SER A 39 -4.98 -10.05 -11.67
N VAL A 40 -3.94 -9.35 -12.08
CA VAL A 40 -2.56 -9.88 -12.10
C VAL A 40 -2.03 -10.12 -10.69
N SER A 41 -2.62 -9.51 -9.66
CA SER A 41 -2.24 -9.69 -8.25
C SER A 41 -2.44 -11.13 -7.76
N ASN A 42 -3.31 -11.90 -8.43
CA ASN A 42 -3.55 -13.30 -8.10
C ASN A 42 -2.52 -14.26 -8.69
N HIS A 43 -1.69 -13.78 -9.57
CA HIS A 43 -0.75 -14.57 -10.34
C HIS A 43 0.68 -14.33 -9.90
N VAL A 44 1.60 -14.25 -10.85
CA VAL A 44 3.01 -14.02 -10.59
C VAL A 44 3.47 -12.74 -11.27
N TRP A 45 4.35 -12.02 -10.60
CA TRP A 45 5.08 -10.95 -11.22
C TRP A 45 6.15 -11.55 -12.14
N THR A 46 6.51 -10.84 -13.19
CA THR A 46 7.65 -11.27 -14.01
C THR A 46 8.95 -11.07 -13.24
N ALA A 47 9.93 -11.92 -13.49
CA ALA A 47 11.24 -11.82 -12.84
C ALA A 47 11.93 -10.45 -13.08
N THR A 48 11.60 -9.77 -14.18
CA THR A 48 12.15 -8.45 -14.53
C THR A 48 11.44 -7.27 -13.86
N THR A 49 10.28 -7.47 -13.21
CA THR A 49 9.52 -6.39 -12.57
C THR A 49 10.35 -5.67 -11.52
N LEU A 50 11.13 -6.38 -10.73
CA LEU A 50 12.00 -5.79 -9.70
C LEU A 50 12.99 -4.78 -10.26
N LEU A 51 13.55 -5.01 -11.46
CA LEU A 51 14.49 -4.06 -12.09
C LEU A 51 13.82 -2.70 -12.34
N SER A 52 12.58 -2.71 -12.81
CA SER A 52 11.82 -1.48 -13.04
C SER A 52 11.56 -0.73 -11.74
N PHE A 53 11.16 -1.42 -10.67
CA PHE A 53 10.94 -0.81 -9.36
C PHE A 53 12.23 -0.24 -8.76
N MET A 54 13.34 -0.99 -8.82
CA MET A 54 14.63 -0.54 -8.26
C MET A 54 15.20 0.67 -8.99
N ASN A 55 14.87 0.86 -10.26
CA ASN A 55 15.34 1.98 -11.06
C ASN A 55 14.33 3.13 -11.17
N PHE A 56 13.20 3.06 -10.47
CA PHE A 56 12.18 4.11 -10.48
C PHE A 56 12.32 4.99 -9.23
N PRO A 57 12.87 6.22 -9.37
CA PRO A 57 13.08 7.11 -8.25
C PRO A 57 11.77 7.82 -7.83
N LEU A 58 10.80 7.05 -7.31
CA LEU A 58 9.44 7.50 -7.02
C LEU A 58 9.39 8.79 -6.18
N LEU A 59 10.31 8.95 -5.24
CA LEU A 59 10.33 10.09 -4.32
C LEU A 59 11.31 11.20 -4.72
N ALA A 60 11.91 11.13 -5.92
CA ALA A 60 12.92 12.11 -6.35
C ALA A 60 12.42 13.56 -6.35
N TYR A 61 11.13 13.76 -6.58
CA TYR A 61 10.48 15.07 -6.63
C TYR A 61 9.42 15.26 -5.55
N ALA A 62 9.48 14.49 -4.48
CA ALA A 62 8.50 14.60 -3.38
C ALA A 62 8.52 15.97 -2.70
N ASN A 63 9.66 16.65 -2.72
CA ASN A 63 9.81 18.01 -2.21
C ASN A 63 9.07 19.07 -3.04
N GLU A 64 8.64 18.76 -4.26
CA GLU A 64 7.84 19.64 -5.12
C GLU A 64 6.33 19.51 -4.85
N ILE A 65 5.92 18.59 -3.98
CA ILE A 65 4.52 18.45 -3.55
C ILE A 65 4.23 19.53 -2.51
N GLU A 66 3.55 20.59 -2.92
CA GLU A 66 3.21 21.75 -2.07
C GLU A 66 1.75 21.75 -1.60
N VAL A 67 0.90 20.94 -2.20
CA VAL A 67 -0.52 20.85 -1.83
C VAL A 67 -0.70 20.21 -0.45
N PRO A 68 -1.78 20.55 0.30
CA PRO A 68 -2.10 19.88 1.55
C PRO A 68 -2.10 18.36 1.38
N THR A 69 -1.36 17.66 2.23
CA THR A 69 -1.12 16.22 2.09
C THR A 69 -1.41 15.49 3.39
N LEU A 70 -2.38 14.55 3.36
CA LEU A 70 -2.63 13.59 4.43
C LEU A 70 -2.15 12.22 4.01
N MET A 71 -1.24 11.64 4.78
CA MET A 71 -0.77 10.26 4.63
C MET A 71 -1.34 9.40 5.75
N ILE A 72 -1.83 8.21 5.41
CA ILE A 72 -2.41 7.27 6.36
C ILE A 72 -1.70 5.93 6.22
N ALA A 73 -1.23 5.37 7.32
CA ALA A 73 -0.64 4.05 7.35
C ALA A 73 -1.06 3.28 8.62
N GLY A 74 -1.11 1.97 8.52
CA GLY A 74 -1.36 1.11 9.67
C GLY A 74 -0.11 0.96 10.54
N GLU A 75 -0.29 0.92 11.84
CA GLU A 75 0.81 0.69 12.79
C GLU A 75 1.55 -0.60 12.51
N ASN A 76 0.81 -1.67 12.17
CA ASN A 76 1.33 -3.01 11.88
C ASN A 76 1.51 -3.28 10.37
N ALA A 77 1.38 -2.24 9.53
CA ALA A 77 1.63 -2.40 8.10
C ALA A 77 3.13 -2.55 7.84
N HIS A 78 3.50 -3.60 7.10
CA HIS A 78 4.89 -3.85 6.69
C HIS A 78 5.48 -2.69 5.86
N SER A 79 4.62 -1.91 5.19
CA SER A 79 4.96 -0.75 4.37
C SER A 79 4.93 0.59 5.10
N ARG A 80 4.69 0.60 6.42
CA ARG A 80 4.60 1.83 7.23
C ARG A 80 5.82 2.74 7.05
N TYR A 81 7.02 2.17 7.06
CA TYR A 81 8.27 2.93 6.89
C TYR A 81 8.31 3.72 5.56
N MET A 82 7.69 3.21 4.49
CA MET A 82 7.61 3.92 3.21
C MET A 82 6.81 5.21 3.34
N SER A 83 5.71 5.18 4.10
CA SER A 83 4.91 6.38 4.38
C SER A 83 5.67 7.37 5.27
N GLU A 84 6.39 6.88 6.27
CA GLU A 84 7.22 7.71 7.15
C GLU A 84 8.37 8.38 6.38
N ASP A 85 9.00 7.68 5.44
CA ASP A 85 10.07 8.23 4.62
C ASP A 85 9.55 9.22 3.57
N ALA A 86 8.43 8.91 2.91
CA ALA A 86 7.79 9.84 1.99
C ALA A 86 7.34 11.13 2.70
N TYR A 87 6.77 11.01 3.90
CA TYR A 87 6.35 12.16 4.71
C TYR A 87 7.49 13.13 5.00
N LYS A 88 8.71 12.63 5.26
CA LYS A 88 9.89 13.46 5.51
C LYS A 88 10.27 14.28 4.27
N LEU A 89 10.06 13.73 3.07
CA LEU A 89 10.49 14.30 1.80
C LEU A 89 9.48 15.23 1.16
N ILE A 90 8.17 15.08 1.44
CA ILE A 90 7.11 15.93 0.90
C ILE A 90 7.34 17.39 1.33
N GLY A 91 7.32 18.32 0.34
CA GLY A 91 7.59 19.74 0.52
C GLY A 91 6.44 20.54 1.14
N SER A 92 5.22 20.02 1.16
CA SER A 92 4.05 20.69 1.70
C SER A 92 4.25 21.13 3.15
N GLU A 93 3.94 22.40 3.44
CA GLU A 93 3.87 22.91 4.81
C GLU A 93 2.64 22.38 5.57
N LYS A 94 1.57 22.08 4.83
CA LYS A 94 0.34 21.46 5.36
C LYS A 94 0.37 19.96 5.14
N LYS A 95 1.20 19.24 5.86
CA LYS A 95 1.26 17.78 5.78
C LYS A 95 1.03 17.11 7.12
N GLU A 96 0.35 15.99 7.09
CA GLU A 96 0.06 15.17 8.26
C GLU A 96 0.30 13.69 7.96
N LEU A 97 0.86 12.95 8.91
CA LEU A 97 0.96 11.49 8.88
C LEU A 97 0.15 10.90 10.02
N LEU A 98 -0.91 10.19 9.66
CA LEU A 98 -1.76 9.46 10.60
C LEU A 98 -1.38 7.98 10.63
N ILE A 99 -0.90 7.50 11.77
CA ILE A 99 -0.67 6.08 12.00
C ILE A 99 -1.88 5.51 12.74
N VAL A 100 -2.61 4.61 12.09
CA VAL A 100 -3.79 3.97 12.67
C VAL A 100 -3.37 2.80 13.56
N PRO A 101 -3.69 2.83 14.86
CA PRO A 101 -3.28 1.80 15.80
C PRO A 101 -3.76 0.41 15.38
N ASN A 102 -2.90 -0.59 15.57
CA ASN A 102 -3.14 -2.01 15.28
C ASN A 102 -3.51 -2.36 13.83
N ALA A 103 -3.74 -1.39 12.95
CA ALA A 103 -4.11 -1.65 11.56
C ALA A 103 -2.94 -2.23 10.75
N ARG A 104 -3.25 -3.17 9.86
CA ARG A 104 -2.35 -3.76 8.87
C ARG A 104 -2.54 -3.10 7.50
N HIS A 105 -1.69 -3.42 6.55
CA HIS A 105 -1.75 -2.82 5.22
C HIS A 105 -3.08 -3.08 4.49
N THR A 106 -3.56 -4.31 4.51
CA THR A 106 -4.79 -4.73 3.81
C THR A 106 -6.09 -4.31 4.49
N ASP A 107 -6.04 -3.85 5.74
CA ASP A 107 -7.22 -3.40 6.48
C ASP A 107 -7.87 -2.14 5.89
N PHE A 108 -7.09 -1.40 5.07
CA PHE A 108 -7.58 -0.21 4.36
C PHE A 108 -8.19 -0.52 2.98
N TYR A 109 -8.16 -1.77 2.51
CA TYR A 109 -8.60 -2.10 1.15
C TYR A 109 -10.13 -2.14 1.02
N ASP A 110 -10.81 -2.71 1.99
CA ASP A 110 -12.25 -2.94 1.96
C ASP A 110 -12.97 -2.54 3.25
N ASN A 111 -12.24 -1.99 4.20
CA ASN A 111 -12.72 -1.57 5.52
C ASN A 111 -13.46 -2.65 6.32
N GLN A 112 -13.24 -3.93 6.08
CA GLN A 112 -13.84 -4.99 6.90
C GLN A 112 -13.43 -4.87 8.37
N ALA A 113 -12.20 -4.41 8.63
CA ALA A 113 -11.70 -4.15 9.97
C ALA A 113 -12.27 -2.85 10.62
N GLY A 114 -12.99 -2.03 9.85
CA GLY A 114 -13.55 -0.77 10.34
C GLY A 114 -12.52 0.28 10.76
N VAL A 115 -11.32 0.25 10.17
CA VAL A 115 -10.19 1.09 10.59
C VAL A 115 -9.93 2.30 9.69
N ILE A 116 -10.63 2.42 8.56
CA ILE A 116 -10.48 3.60 7.69
C ILE A 116 -11.01 4.83 8.43
N PRO A 117 -10.18 5.85 8.65
CA PRO A 117 -10.56 7.03 9.45
C PRO A 117 -11.36 8.03 8.61
N PHE A 118 -12.60 7.69 8.25
CA PHE A 118 -13.46 8.52 7.39
C PHE A 118 -13.68 9.92 7.93
N ASP A 119 -13.90 10.06 9.25
CA ASP A 119 -14.09 11.38 9.87
C ASP A 119 -12.87 12.28 9.68
N LYS A 120 -11.66 11.70 9.78
CA LYS A 120 -10.42 12.44 9.53
C LYS A 120 -10.26 12.83 8.05
N LEU A 121 -10.64 11.93 7.14
CA LEU A 121 -10.63 12.21 5.71
C LEU A 121 -11.60 13.32 5.36
N GLU A 122 -12.83 13.25 5.87
CA GLU A 122 -13.85 14.29 5.67
C GLU A 122 -13.38 15.66 6.19
N ALA A 123 -12.86 15.69 7.41
CA ALA A 123 -12.34 16.93 8.01
C ALA A 123 -11.19 17.52 7.17
N PHE A 124 -10.23 16.67 6.76
CA PHE A 124 -9.09 17.11 5.96
C PHE A 124 -9.52 17.68 4.60
N PHE A 125 -10.41 17.01 3.90
CA PHE A 125 -10.90 17.49 2.60
C PHE A 125 -11.77 18.73 2.74
N SER A 126 -12.63 18.80 3.76
CA SER A 126 -13.46 19.98 4.02
C SER A 126 -12.61 21.22 4.34
N GLU A 127 -11.47 21.06 4.99
CA GLU A 127 -10.57 22.17 5.32
C GLU A 127 -9.74 22.65 4.11
N ASN A 128 -9.40 21.74 3.19
CA ASN A 128 -8.36 22.00 2.20
C ASN A 128 -8.85 22.05 0.73
N LEU A 129 -10.13 21.73 0.46
CA LEU A 129 -10.69 21.77 -0.90
C LEU A 129 -11.65 22.95 -1.15
N LEU A 130 -11.83 23.86 -0.20
CA LEU A 130 -12.71 25.03 -0.33
C LEU A 130 -11.92 26.29 -0.65
#